data_a99a55b009cb12b358dbaeb72f69635a
#
_entry.id   a99a55b009cb12b358dbaeb72f69635a
#
_cell.length_a   1.000
_cell.length_b   1.000
_cell.length_c   1.000
_cell.angle_alpha   90.00
_cell.angle_beta   90.00
_cell.angle_gamma   90.00
#
_symmetry.space_group_name_H-M   'P 1'
#
loop_
_entity.id
_entity.type
_entity.pdbx_description
1 polymer ?
#
loop_
_entity_poly.entity_id
_entity_poly.type
_entity_poly.pdbx_seq_one_letter_code
_entity_poly.pdbx_strand_id
1 'polypeptide(L)'
;AAFIRLARHLNGLGLSAPRVFGADPTVGLVLIEDFGTATYGKLLGAGRDEKALYELAIDALVHLHSAPTATAITVPAYDVALILDEVSIFSQWFVPVFAPLIDVVGFEATFRDLWGRALAPVLDAPKALVLRDFHVDNLMLLEGRKGISACGLLDFQDGVLGPAEYDLMSLLQDARRDLADGLEDAMLRRYLDGIPWSCGTEDTILQRYYLLAAQRHTRLIGLFSRLNIRDNKLGYLNFMPRVVAQLQVAMRMANLSEISDFLDTTLPGWCDAGSAMAKHT
;
A
#
# COMPACT_ATOMS: atom_id res chain seq x y z
N ALA A 1 13.27 3.22 -17.86
CA ALA A 1 13.65 4.59 -17.48
C ALA A 1 13.32 4.89 -16.00
N ALA A 2 12.09 4.66 -15.52
CA ALA A 2 11.67 4.95 -14.13
C ALA A 2 12.50 4.15 -13.11
N PHE A 3 12.61 2.83 -13.25
CA PHE A 3 13.41 1.98 -12.39
C PHE A 3 14.85 2.51 -12.19
N ILE A 4 15.57 2.82 -13.26
CA ILE A 4 16.96 3.29 -13.18
C ILE A 4 17.06 4.60 -12.41
N ARG A 5 16.13 5.53 -12.65
CA ARG A 5 16.09 6.83 -11.99
C ARG A 5 15.83 6.67 -10.50
N LEU A 6 14.81 5.90 -10.12
CA LEU A 6 14.46 5.64 -8.73
C LEU A 6 15.54 4.84 -8.00
N ALA A 7 16.10 3.78 -8.61
CA ALA A 7 17.19 3.02 -8.01
C ALA A 7 18.40 3.89 -7.67
N ARG A 8 18.81 4.78 -8.59
CA ARG A 8 19.92 5.72 -8.35
C ARG A 8 19.59 6.72 -7.26
N HIS A 9 18.36 7.23 -7.24
CA HIS A 9 17.92 8.19 -6.24
C HIS A 9 17.90 7.56 -4.84
N LEU A 10 17.29 6.39 -4.67
CA LEU A 10 17.23 5.66 -3.41
C LEU A 10 18.64 5.32 -2.89
N ASN A 11 19.53 4.83 -3.76
CA ASN A 11 20.93 4.58 -3.40
C ASN A 11 21.66 5.87 -3.00
N GLY A 12 21.38 7.01 -3.65
CA GLY A 12 21.91 8.33 -3.29
C GLY A 12 21.44 8.81 -1.92
N LEU A 13 20.28 8.37 -1.45
CA LEU A 13 19.76 8.62 -0.11
C LEU A 13 20.34 7.66 0.96
N GLY A 14 21.20 6.70 0.59
CA GLY A 14 21.76 5.71 1.52
C GLY A 14 20.88 4.49 1.78
N LEU A 15 19.76 4.38 1.05
CA LEU A 15 18.90 3.19 1.03
C LEU A 15 19.49 2.13 0.07
N SER A 16 18.94 0.92 0.09
CA SER A 16 19.39 -0.17 -0.75
C SER A 16 18.37 -0.51 -1.84
N ALA A 17 18.51 0.10 -3.01
CA ALA A 17 17.90 -0.38 -4.26
C ALA A 17 18.95 -1.14 -5.08
N PRO A 18 18.59 -2.11 -5.97
CA PRO A 18 19.55 -2.80 -6.81
C PRO A 18 20.40 -1.82 -7.62
N ARG A 19 21.72 -1.90 -7.49
CA ARG A 19 22.63 -1.05 -8.28
C ARG A 19 22.50 -1.39 -9.74
N VAL A 20 22.44 -0.35 -10.59
CA VAL A 20 22.39 -0.49 -12.04
C VAL A 20 23.81 -0.49 -12.58
N PHE A 21 24.26 -1.63 -13.10
CA PHE A 21 25.59 -1.81 -13.69
C PHE A 21 25.63 -1.38 -15.16
N GLY A 22 24.52 -1.53 -15.87
CA GLY A 22 24.40 -1.13 -17.27
C GLY A 22 22.94 -1.14 -17.72
N ALA A 23 22.67 -0.42 -18.80
CA ALA A 23 21.35 -0.42 -19.41
C ALA A 23 21.47 -0.19 -20.92
N ASP A 24 20.71 -0.96 -21.69
CA ASP A 24 20.52 -0.74 -23.12
C ASP A 24 19.03 -0.42 -23.37
N PRO A 25 18.68 0.87 -23.54
CA PRO A 25 17.30 1.27 -23.74
C PRO A 25 16.74 0.86 -25.11
N THR A 26 17.59 0.52 -26.08
CA THR A 26 17.18 0.14 -27.44
C THR A 26 16.53 -1.24 -27.47
N VAL A 27 17.01 -2.13 -26.63
CA VAL A 27 16.47 -3.50 -26.47
C VAL A 27 15.75 -3.71 -25.13
N GLY A 28 15.65 -2.66 -24.31
CA GLY A 28 14.93 -2.71 -23.04
C GLY A 28 15.62 -3.52 -21.92
N LEU A 29 16.92 -3.75 -22.02
CA LEU A 29 17.69 -4.54 -21.05
C LEU A 29 18.33 -3.63 -19.98
N VAL A 30 18.32 -4.12 -18.75
CA VAL A 30 19.01 -3.50 -17.61
C VAL A 30 19.77 -4.59 -16.83
N LEU A 31 21.06 -4.39 -16.60
CA LEU A 31 21.88 -5.21 -15.73
C LEU A 31 21.89 -4.60 -14.34
N ILE A 32 21.39 -5.34 -13.35
CA ILE A 32 21.23 -4.87 -11.98
C ILE A 32 21.91 -5.81 -10.98
N GLU A 33 22.12 -5.30 -9.76
CA GLU A 33 22.59 -6.08 -8.62
C GLU A 33 21.55 -7.15 -8.26
N ASP A 34 22.02 -8.37 -8.01
CA ASP A 34 21.20 -9.45 -7.49
C ASP A 34 21.19 -9.41 -5.95
N PHE A 35 20.03 -9.21 -5.36
CA PHE A 35 19.82 -9.24 -3.91
C PHE A 35 19.60 -10.66 -3.36
N GLY A 36 19.65 -11.68 -4.23
CA GLY A 36 19.40 -13.07 -3.86
C GLY A 36 17.92 -13.37 -3.67
N THR A 37 17.58 -14.21 -2.68
CA THR A 37 16.21 -14.75 -2.52
C THR A 37 15.59 -14.52 -1.14
N ALA A 38 16.28 -13.81 -0.24
CA ALA A 38 15.86 -13.60 1.15
C ALA A 38 14.84 -12.47 1.28
N THR A 39 13.66 -12.62 0.66
CA THR A 39 12.55 -11.67 0.90
C THR A 39 12.05 -11.77 2.33
N TYR A 40 11.55 -10.67 2.89
CA TYR A 40 10.95 -10.68 4.23
C TYR A 40 9.82 -11.71 4.33
N GLY A 41 8.97 -11.83 3.29
CA GLY A 41 7.90 -12.83 3.25
C GLY A 41 8.41 -14.26 3.44
N LYS A 42 9.49 -14.65 2.74
CA LYS A 42 10.11 -15.97 2.89
C LYS A 42 10.75 -16.16 4.27
N LEU A 43 11.44 -15.15 4.78
CA LEU A 43 12.10 -15.19 6.09
C LEU A 43 11.08 -15.33 7.22
N LEU A 44 9.98 -14.58 7.14
CA LEU A 44 8.87 -14.68 8.08
C LEU A 44 8.19 -16.05 8.04
N GLY A 45 7.99 -16.61 6.85
CA GLY A 45 7.50 -17.97 6.67
C GLY A 45 8.46 -19.04 7.23
N ALA A 46 9.75 -18.75 7.30
CA ALA A 46 10.78 -19.59 7.92
C ALA A 46 10.98 -19.34 9.43
N GLY A 47 10.15 -18.50 10.07
CA GLY A 47 10.19 -18.22 11.50
C GLY A 47 11.25 -17.21 11.94
N ARG A 48 11.74 -16.37 11.02
CA ARG A 48 12.64 -15.26 11.38
C ARG A 48 11.90 -14.27 12.28
N ASP A 49 12.62 -13.60 13.17
CA ASP A 49 12.08 -12.59 14.08
C ASP A 49 11.32 -11.50 13.31
N GLU A 50 9.99 -11.52 13.47
CA GLU A 50 9.07 -10.62 12.78
C GLU A 50 9.30 -9.17 13.21
N LYS A 51 9.42 -8.93 14.52
CA LYS A 51 9.61 -7.58 15.05
C LYS A 51 10.88 -6.95 14.49
N ALA A 52 11.99 -7.68 14.47
CA ALA A 52 13.26 -7.16 13.97
C ALA A 52 13.20 -6.78 12.47
N LEU A 53 12.50 -7.57 11.64
CA LEU A 53 12.32 -7.27 10.22
C LEU A 53 11.44 -6.04 10.00
N TYR A 54 10.33 -5.92 10.74
CA TYR A 54 9.45 -4.76 10.64
C TYR A 54 10.12 -3.50 11.18
N GLU A 55 10.85 -3.55 12.30
CA GLU A 55 11.63 -2.42 12.81
C GLU A 55 12.63 -1.90 11.76
N LEU A 56 13.34 -2.80 11.09
CA LEU A 56 14.28 -2.43 10.03
C LEU A 56 13.57 -1.76 8.84
N ALA A 57 12.40 -2.26 8.44
CA ALA A 57 11.60 -1.66 7.38
C ALA A 57 11.07 -0.28 7.77
N ILE A 58 10.58 -0.12 9.00
CA ILE A 58 10.13 1.18 9.52
C ILE A 58 11.28 2.18 9.57
N ASP A 59 12.47 1.77 10.02
CA ASP A 59 13.64 2.66 10.04
C ASP A 59 14.04 3.12 8.63
N ALA A 60 13.90 2.25 7.64
CA ALA A 60 14.12 2.62 6.23
C ALA A 60 13.08 3.64 5.74
N LEU A 61 11.79 3.50 6.11
CA LEU A 61 10.75 4.49 5.79
C LEU A 61 10.98 5.81 6.51
N VAL A 62 11.28 5.78 7.79
CA VAL A 62 11.61 7.00 8.57
C VAL A 62 12.77 7.74 7.90
N HIS A 63 13.82 7.03 7.51
CA HIS A 63 14.95 7.63 6.80
C HIS A 63 14.53 8.25 5.46
N LEU A 64 13.77 7.52 4.65
CA LEU A 64 13.27 8.01 3.35
C LEU A 64 12.45 9.28 3.53
N HIS A 65 11.50 9.28 4.47
CA HIS A 65 10.57 10.38 4.66
C HIS A 65 11.18 11.58 5.40
N SER A 66 12.32 11.38 6.07
CA SER A 66 13.07 12.45 6.77
C SER A 66 14.18 13.05 5.92
N ALA A 67 14.58 12.40 4.83
CA ALA A 67 15.67 12.88 3.99
C ALA A 67 15.27 14.15 3.22
N PRO A 68 15.97 15.28 3.38
CA PRO A 68 15.58 16.56 2.77
C PRO A 68 15.51 16.54 1.23
N THR A 69 16.24 15.62 0.60
CA THR A 69 16.29 15.47 -0.85
C THR A 69 15.46 14.32 -1.36
N ALA A 70 14.69 13.63 -0.52
CA ALA A 70 13.89 12.47 -0.93
C ALA A 70 12.91 12.81 -2.06
N THR A 71 12.31 14.00 -2.02
CA THR A 71 11.36 14.47 -3.04
C THR A 71 12.02 15.16 -4.24
N ALA A 72 13.36 15.28 -4.26
CA ALA A 72 14.10 15.90 -5.37
C ALA A 72 14.25 14.94 -6.57
N ILE A 73 13.14 14.36 -7.00
CA ILE A 73 13.03 13.43 -8.12
C ILE A 73 11.76 13.70 -8.92
N THR A 74 11.85 13.52 -10.23
CA THR A 74 10.66 13.64 -11.11
C THR A 74 9.92 12.31 -11.17
N VAL A 75 8.79 12.21 -10.47
CA VAL A 75 7.83 11.10 -10.51
C VAL A 75 6.42 11.66 -10.58
N PRO A 76 5.40 10.86 -10.98
CA PRO A 76 4.02 11.31 -10.96
C PRO A 76 3.55 11.73 -9.57
N ALA A 77 2.54 12.58 -9.50
CA ALA A 77 1.84 12.87 -8.24
C ALA A 77 0.83 11.75 -7.95
N TYR A 78 0.67 11.43 -6.66
CA TYR A 78 -0.45 10.64 -6.17
C TYR A 78 -1.60 11.62 -5.92
N ASP A 79 -2.33 11.96 -6.97
CA ASP A 79 -3.37 12.97 -6.97
C ASP A 79 -4.79 12.37 -6.81
N VAL A 80 -5.77 13.24 -6.67
CA VAL A 80 -7.16 12.83 -6.48
C VAL A 80 -7.69 11.98 -7.63
N ALA A 81 -7.29 12.28 -8.87
CA ALA A 81 -7.75 11.54 -10.05
C ALA A 81 -7.27 10.09 -9.99
N LEU A 82 -5.98 9.88 -9.72
CA LEU A 82 -5.40 8.55 -9.55
C LEU A 82 -6.06 7.78 -8.41
N ILE A 83 -6.26 8.43 -7.25
CA ILE A 83 -6.88 7.79 -6.08
C ILE A 83 -8.32 7.37 -6.38
N LEU A 84 -9.10 8.24 -7.03
CA LEU A 84 -10.49 7.93 -7.39
C LEU A 84 -10.59 6.84 -8.47
N ASP A 85 -9.65 6.81 -9.42
CA ASP A 85 -9.60 5.74 -10.42
C ASP A 85 -9.26 4.38 -9.77
N GLU A 86 -8.40 4.37 -8.77
CA GLU A 86 -8.13 3.18 -7.96
C GLU A 86 -9.35 2.71 -7.17
N VAL A 87 -10.11 3.62 -6.56
CA VAL A 87 -11.36 3.30 -5.84
C VAL A 87 -12.42 2.76 -6.80
N SER A 88 -12.50 3.29 -8.02
CA SER A 88 -13.45 2.84 -9.04
C SER A 88 -13.29 1.38 -9.45
N ILE A 89 -12.14 0.76 -9.19
CA ILE A 89 -11.93 -0.68 -9.43
C ILE A 89 -12.92 -1.51 -8.60
N PHE A 90 -13.28 -1.04 -7.39
CA PHE A 90 -14.32 -1.68 -6.57
C PHE A 90 -15.70 -1.65 -7.28
N SER A 91 -16.12 -0.47 -7.71
CA SER A 91 -17.40 -0.28 -8.39
C SER A 91 -17.49 -1.08 -9.69
N GLN A 92 -16.39 -1.18 -10.43
CA GLN A 92 -16.35 -1.80 -11.75
C GLN A 92 -16.26 -3.32 -11.71
N TRP A 93 -15.70 -3.91 -10.65
CA TRP A 93 -15.40 -5.34 -10.62
C TRP A 93 -16.04 -6.10 -9.48
N PHE A 94 -16.13 -5.52 -8.26
CA PHE A 94 -16.79 -6.18 -7.14
C PHE A 94 -18.31 -6.01 -7.20
N VAL A 95 -18.78 -4.77 -7.39
CA VAL A 95 -20.20 -4.44 -7.33
C VAL A 95 -21.06 -5.23 -8.33
N PRO A 96 -20.70 -5.38 -9.62
CA PRO A 96 -21.50 -6.14 -10.57
C PRO A 96 -21.61 -7.63 -10.25
N VAL A 97 -20.61 -8.19 -9.56
CA VAL A 97 -20.62 -9.60 -9.15
C VAL A 97 -21.45 -9.80 -7.90
N PHE A 98 -21.30 -8.90 -6.95
CA PHE A 98 -22.02 -8.99 -5.68
C PHE A 98 -23.50 -8.62 -5.80
N ALA A 99 -23.81 -7.58 -6.56
CA ALA A 99 -25.17 -7.07 -6.76
C ALA A 99 -25.48 -6.87 -8.27
N PRO A 100 -25.76 -7.95 -9.03
CA PRO A 100 -25.87 -7.90 -10.50
C PRO A 100 -26.98 -7.00 -11.05
N LEU A 101 -27.95 -6.62 -10.23
CA LEU A 101 -29.09 -5.79 -10.63
C LEU A 101 -28.94 -4.31 -10.26
N ILE A 102 -27.83 -3.92 -9.66
CA ILE A 102 -27.59 -2.52 -9.27
C ILE A 102 -27.27 -1.66 -10.49
N ASP A 103 -27.65 -0.40 -10.45
CA ASP A 103 -27.14 0.63 -11.37
C ASP A 103 -25.68 0.95 -11.02
N VAL A 104 -24.74 0.27 -11.67
CA VAL A 104 -23.29 0.44 -11.43
C VAL A 104 -22.84 1.87 -11.74
N VAL A 105 -23.42 2.54 -12.72
CA VAL A 105 -23.03 3.92 -13.11
C VAL A 105 -23.45 4.90 -12.04
N GLY A 106 -24.69 4.82 -11.56
CA GLY A 106 -25.19 5.66 -10.46
C GLY A 106 -24.44 5.36 -9.14
N PHE A 107 -24.15 4.09 -8.85
CA PHE A 107 -23.33 3.69 -7.71
C PHE A 107 -21.95 4.32 -7.79
N GLU A 108 -21.22 4.15 -8.89
CA GLU A 108 -19.86 4.67 -9.06
C GLU A 108 -19.83 6.19 -8.92
N ALA A 109 -20.78 6.91 -9.52
CA ALA A 109 -20.86 8.37 -9.43
C ALA A 109 -20.98 8.84 -7.97
N THR A 110 -21.89 8.25 -7.19
CA THR A 110 -22.08 8.57 -5.77
C THR A 110 -20.84 8.18 -4.94
N PHE A 111 -20.30 6.99 -5.19
CA PHE A 111 -19.16 6.47 -4.45
C PHE A 111 -17.89 7.31 -4.68
N ARG A 112 -17.64 7.74 -5.92
CA ARG A 112 -16.52 8.66 -6.24
C ARG A 112 -16.69 10.03 -5.58
N ASP A 113 -17.91 10.55 -5.50
CA ASP A 113 -18.19 11.81 -4.82
C ASP A 113 -17.92 11.71 -3.31
N LEU A 114 -18.41 10.66 -2.65
CA LEU A 114 -18.13 10.38 -1.24
C LEU A 114 -16.61 10.29 -0.96
N TRP A 115 -15.88 9.53 -1.77
CA TRP A 115 -14.44 9.43 -1.64
C TRP A 115 -13.73 10.75 -1.93
N GLY A 116 -14.18 11.50 -2.94
CA GLY A 116 -13.61 12.82 -3.27
C GLY A 116 -13.66 13.79 -2.09
N ARG A 117 -14.77 13.79 -1.33
CA ARG A 117 -14.89 14.62 -0.11
C ARG A 117 -14.01 14.08 1.03
N ALA A 118 -13.95 12.77 1.19
CA ALA A 118 -13.19 12.14 2.28
C ALA A 118 -11.68 12.31 2.15
N LEU A 119 -11.15 12.47 0.92
CA LEU A 119 -9.71 12.48 0.65
C LEU A 119 -8.99 13.81 0.98
N ALA A 120 -9.70 14.87 1.35
CA ALA A 120 -9.08 16.17 1.64
C ALA A 120 -7.85 16.09 2.56
N PRO A 121 -7.86 15.36 3.71
CA PRO A 121 -6.70 15.27 4.59
C PRO A 121 -5.46 14.62 3.94
N VAL A 122 -5.67 13.73 2.96
CA VAL A 122 -4.61 13.05 2.20
C VAL A 122 -4.03 13.97 1.12
N LEU A 123 -4.90 14.74 0.45
CA LEU A 123 -4.49 15.65 -0.63
C LEU A 123 -3.69 16.84 -0.10
N ASP A 124 -4.01 17.30 1.11
CA ASP A 124 -3.33 18.41 1.80
C ASP A 124 -2.06 17.96 2.56
N ALA A 125 -1.77 16.65 2.59
CA ALA A 125 -0.61 16.11 3.26
C ALA A 125 0.71 16.62 2.65
N PRO A 126 1.77 16.81 3.47
CA PRO A 126 3.13 17.01 2.96
C PRO A 126 3.53 15.89 1.99
N LYS A 127 4.15 16.26 0.88
CA LYS A 127 4.55 15.27 -0.13
C LYS A 127 5.84 14.56 0.29
N ALA A 128 5.81 13.24 0.19
CA ALA A 128 6.95 12.35 0.34
C ALA A 128 7.14 11.53 -0.95
N LEU A 129 8.31 10.91 -1.10
CA LEU A 129 8.47 9.86 -2.10
C LEU A 129 7.83 8.59 -1.58
N VAL A 130 6.80 8.13 -2.25
CA VAL A 130 6.02 6.92 -1.95
C VAL A 130 6.40 5.84 -2.94
N LEU A 131 6.79 4.66 -2.45
CA LEU A 131 7.23 3.52 -3.27
C LEU A 131 6.05 2.66 -3.74
N ARG A 132 4.87 2.79 -3.12
CA ARG A 132 3.58 2.14 -3.41
C ARG A 132 3.51 0.66 -3.03
N ASP A 133 4.47 -0.14 -3.47
CA ASP A 133 4.49 -1.58 -3.21
C ASP A 133 5.51 -1.96 -2.13
N PHE A 134 5.52 -1.16 -1.04
CA PHE A 134 6.36 -1.37 0.12
C PHE A 134 5.73 -2.41 1.06
N HIS A 135 6.00 -3.69 0.80
CA HIS A 135 5.47 -4.83 1.55
C HIS A 135 6.47 -5.99 1.59
N VAL A 136 6.23 -6.98 2.45
CA VAL A 136 7.20 -8.02 2.79
C VAL A 136 7.75 -8.84 1.61
N ASP A 137 7.01 -8.96 0.50
CA ASP A 137 7.49 -9.69 -0.67
C ASP A 137 8.45 -8.87 -1.54
N ASN A 138 8.41 -7.53 -1.41
CA ASN A 138 9.27 -6.57 -2.11
C ASN A 138 10.40 -6.03 -1.24
N LEU A 139 10.51 -6.49 0.01
CA LEU A 139 11.62 -6.17 0.91
C LEU A 139 12.56 -7.36 1.05
N MET A 140 13.87 -7.08 1.02
CA MET A 140 14.94 -8.07 1.10
C MET A 140 15.79 -7.85 2.34
N LEU A 141 16.20 -8.91 3.04
CA LEU A 141 17.22 -8.81 4.07
C LEU A 141 18.60 -9.02 3.43
N LEU A 142 19.41 -7.97 3.43
CA LEU A 142 20.76 -7.97 2.88
C LEU A 142 21.79 -8.17 4.01
N GLU A 143 22.09 -9.42 4.37
CA GLU A 143 22.93 -9.77 5.53
C GLU A 143 24.34 -9.17 5.49
N GLY A 144 24.85 -8.84 4.32
CA GLY A 144 26.15 -8.16 4.17
C GLY A 144 26.14 -6.66 4.44
N ARG A 145 24.98 -6.06 4.71
CA ARG A 145 24.80 -4.62 4.97
C ARG A 145 24.39 -4.36 6.42
N LYS A 146 24.53 -3.10 6.87
CA LYS A 146 24.24 -2.71 8.27
C LYS A 146 23.22 -1.58 8.35
N GLY A 147 22.47 -1.52 9.46
CA GLY A 147 21.45 -0.49 9.68
C GLY A 147 20.41 -0.52 8.56
N ILE A 148 19.88 0.62 8.20
CA ILE A 148 18.82 0.75 7.18
C ILE A 148 19.23 0.20 5.81
N SER A 149 20.52 0.18 5.48
CA SER A 149 20.98 -0.38 4.21
C SER A 149 20.86 -1.90 4.15
N ALA A 150 20.59 -2.60 5.26
CA ALA A 150 20.24 -4.01 5.27
C ALA A 150 18.82 -4.29 4.76
N CYS A 151 17.95 -3.27 4.67
CA CYS A 151 16.64 -3.36 4.02
C CYS A 151 16.79 -3.10 2.52
N GLY A 152 16.74 -4.14 1.72
CA GLY A 152 16.74 -4.05 0.25
C GLY A 152 15.34 -3.76 -0.27
N LEU A 153 15.23 -2.81 -1.20
CA LEU A 153 13.97 -2.35 -1.78
C LEU A 153 13.84 -2.86 -3.20
N LEU A 154 12.71 -3.46 -3.52
CA LEU A 154 12.34 -3.93 -4.85
C LEU A 154 10.99 -3.33 -5.28
N ASP A 155 10.68 -3.43 -6.57
CA ASP A 155 9.38 -3.09 -7.18
C ASP A 155 8.91 -1.64 -6.93
N PHE A 156 9.84 -0.69 -6.92
CA PHE A 156 9.61 0.72 -6.62
C PHE A 156 9.43 1.61 -7.88
N GLN A 157 9.44 1.05 -9.08
CA GLN A 157 9.43 1.82 -10.34
C GLN A 157 8.15 2.62 -10.57
N ASP A 158 7.05 2.28 -9.90
CA ASP A 158 5.77 2.98 -9.92
C ASP A 158 5.64 4.02 -8.79
N GLY A 159 6.77 4.41 -8.20
CA GLY A 159 6.84 5.42 -7.15
C GLY A 159 6.28 6.77 -7.58
N VAL A 160 5.67 7.46 -6.62
CA VAL A 160 4.94 8.73 -6.80
C VAL A 160 5.31 9.74 -5.71
N LEU A 161 4.97 11.02 -5.90
CA LEU A 161 4.95 12.00 -4.80
C LEU A 161 3.55 12.02 -4.17
N GLY A 162 3.46 11.66 -2.91
CA GLY A 162 2.20 11.53 -2.19
C GLY A 162 2.36 11.56 -0.67
N PRO A 163 1.32 11.18 0.08
CA PRO A 163 1.37 11.11 1.54
C PRO A 163 2.27 9.97 2.01
N ALA A 164 3.17 10.26 2.94
CA ALA A 164 4.15 9.31 3.47
C ALA A 164 3.50 8.06 4.09
N GLU A 165 2.32 8.21 4.65
CA GLU A 165 1.57 7.16 5.34
C GLU A 165 1.15 6.00 4.42
N TYR A 166 1.20 6.19 3.10
CA TYR A 166 0.84 5.14 2.14
C TYR A 166 1.76 3.90 2.25
N ASP A 167 3.08 4.10 2.29
CA ASP A 167 4.02 2.98 2.38
C ASP A 167 4.01 2.34 3.77
N LEU A 168 3.83 3.15 4.82
CA LEU A 168 3.63 2.66 6.18
C LEU A 168 2.41 1.73 6.27
N MET A 169 1.29 2.17 5.73
CA MET A 169 0.06 1.39 5.67
C MET A 169 0.21 0.15 4.79
N SER A 170 0.88 0.26 3.64
CA SER A 170 1.12 -0.86 2.74
C SER A 170 1.92 -1.99 3.39
N LEU A 171 2.85 -1.65 4.30
CA LEU A 171 3.62 -2.60 5.09
C LEU A 171 2.81 -3.22 6.22
N LEU A 172 2.11 -2.39 7.01
CA LEU A 172 1.49 -2.83 8.27
C LEU A 172 0.11 -3.48 8.06
N GLN A 173 -0.59 -3.15 6.97
CA GLN A 173 -1.88 -3.73 6.62
C GLN A 173 -1.81 -4.55 5.32
N ASP A 174 -0.77 -5.37 5.18
CA ASP A 174 -0.62 -6.26 4.02
C ASP A 174 -1.74 -7.31 4.00
N ALA A 175 -2.43 -7.41 2.85
CA ALA A 175 -3.51 -8.37 2.63
C ALA A 175 -3.07 -9.85 2.77
N ARG A 176 -1.76 -10.14 2.68
CA ARG A 176 -1.21 -11.50 2.61
C ARG A 176 -1.00 -12.14 3.97
N ARG A 177 -0.88 -11.32 5.05
CA ARG A 177 -0.57 -11.85 6.39
C ARG A 177 -1.17 -11.01 7.50
N ASP A 178 -1.39 -11.63 8.64
CA ASP A 178 -1.69 -10.95 9.89
C ASP A 178 -0.38 -10.68 10.64
N LEU A 179 -0.30 -9.56 11.32
CA LEU A 179 0.79 -9.24 12.22
C LEU A 179 0.57 -9.89 13.58
N ALA A 180 1.65 -10.14 14.32
CA ALA A 180 1.54 -10.52 15.73
C ALA A 180 0.81 -9.42 16.53
N ASP A 181 0.10 -9.84 17.59
CA ASP A 181 -0.68 -8.95 18.44
C ASP A 181 0.16 -7.76 18.95
N GLY A 182 -0.34 -6.54 18.74
CA GLY A 182 0.31 -5.30 19.15
C GLY A 182 1.51 -4.87 18.30
N LEU A 183 1.88 -5.63 17.27
CA LEU A 183 3.02 -5.26 16.42
C LEU A 183 2.71 -4.03 15.57
N GLU A 184 1.49 -3.91 15.03
CA GLU A 184 1.06 -2.73 14.27
C GLU A 184 1.22 -1.46 15.11
N ASP A 185 0.69 -1.45 16.33
CA ASP A 185 0.78 -0.31 17.25
C ASP A 185 2.23 0.04 17.60
N ALA A 186 3.06 -0.98 17.85
CA ALA A 186 4.48 -0.78 18.12
C ALA A 186 5.22 -0.14 16.93
N MET A 187 4.91 -0.55 15.71
CA MET A 187 5.53 -0.03 14.49
C MET A 187 5.02 1.37 14.15
N LEU A 188 3.71 1.64 14.36
CA LEU A 188 3.15 2.99 14.25
C LEU A 188 3.85 3.94 15.21
N ARG A 189 4.01 3.55 16.48
CA ARG A 189 4.73 4.35 17.48
C ARG A 189 6.18 4.61 17.05
N ARG A 190 6.91 3.58 16.63
CA ARG A 190 8.29 3.71 16.14
C ARG A 190 8.40 4.70 14.97
N TYR A 191 7.45 4.64 14.04
CA TYR A 191 7.41 5.55 12.91
C TYR A 191 7.18 6.99 13.37
N LEU A 192 6.16 7.23 14.21
CA LEU A 192 5.82 8.55 14.75
C LEU A 192 6.97 9.19 15.53
N ASP A 193 7.69 8.39 16.32
CA ASP A 193 8.85 8.86 17.08
C ASP A 193 10.05 9.24 16.19
N GLY A 194 10.13 8.68 14.98
CA GLY A 194 11.25 8.85 14.06
C GLY A 194 11.07 9.93 12.99
N ILE A 195 9.83 10.32 12.66
CA ILE A 195 9.58 11.28 11.57
C ILE A 195 9.64 12.73 12.04
N PRO A 196 9.98 13.70 11.13
CA PRO A 196 10.04 15.10 11.50
C PRO A 196 8.64 15.71 11.74
N TRP A 197 8.55 16.74 12.59
CA TRP A 197 7.35 17.51 12.89
C TRP A 197 6.64 18.09 11.66
N SER A 198 7.37 18.31 10.57
CA SER A 198 6.80 18.80 9.30
C SER A 198 5.83 17.82 8.65
N CYS A 199 5.82 16.54 9.07
CA CYS A 199 4.87 15.54 8.57
C CYS A 199 3.47 15.68 9.18
N GLY A 200 3.31 16.40 10.31
CA GLY A 200 2.05 16.64 11.01
C GLY A 200 2.05 16.15 12.45
N THR A 201 0.91 16.32 13.11
CA THR A 201 0.68 15.77 14.46
C THR A 201 0.36 14.26 14.37
N GLU A 202 0.51 13.55 15.49
CA GLU A 202 0.14 12.13 15.60
C GLU A 202 -1.28 11.87 15.08
N ASP A 203 -2.26 12.67 15.55
CA ASP A 203 -3.67 12.52 15.13
C ASP A 203 -3.86 12.68 13.62
N THR A 204 -3.21 13.66 13.01
CA THR A 204 -3.32 13.90 11.56
C THR A 204 -2.65 12.80 10.74
N ILE A 205 -1.54 12.24 11.22
CA ILE A 205 -0.83 11.13 10.58
C ILE A 205 -1.66 9.86 10.68
N LEU A 206 -2.20 9.54 11.87
CA LEU A 206 -3.06 8.37 12.05
C LEU A 206 -4.36 8.49 11.25
N GLN A 207 -4.97 9.67 11.17
CA GLN A 207 -6.14 9.90 10.32
C GLN A 207 -5.84 9.59 8.85
N ARG A 208 -4.72 10.10 8.32
CA ARG A 208 -4.30 9.82 6.93
C ARG A 208 -3.94 8.35 6.72
N TYR A 209 -3.26 7.72 7.69
CA TYR A 209 -2.94 6.29 7.66
C TYR A 209 -4.20 5.43 7.48
N TYR A 210 -5.22 5.63 8.31
CA TYR A 210 -6.46 4.85 8.22
C TYR A 210 -7.30 5.22 7.00
N LEU A 211 -7.30 6.48 6.57
CA LEU A 211 -7.98 6.90 5.35
C LEU A 211 -7.36 6.22 4.10
N LEU A 212 -6.04 6.18 4.02
CA LEU A 212 -5.31 5.46 2.96
C LEU A 212 -5.51 3.95 3.05
N ALA A 213 -5.59 3.39 4.27
CA ALA A 213 -5.93 1.99 4.48
C ALA A 213 -7.32 1.66 3.92
N ALA A 214 -8.33 2.46 4.25
CA ALA A 214 -9.68 2.29 3.72
C ALA A 214 -9.70 2.37 2.20
N GLN A 215 -9.00 3.34 1.60
CA GLN A 215 -8.88 3.49 0.16
C GLN A 215 -8.21 2.27 -0.49
N ARG A 216 -7.05 1.83 0.04
CA ARG A 216 -6.33 0.69 -0.50
C ARG A 216 -7.13 -0.60 -0.40
N HIS A 217 -7.76 -0.87 0.75
CA HIS A 217 -8.57 -2.07 0.92
C HIS A 217 -9.79 -2.07 0.00
N THR A 218 -10.44 -0.93 -0.20
CA THR A 218 -11.50 -0.77 -1.20
C THR A 218 -11.01 -1.15 -2.61
N ARG A 219 -9.86 -0.61 -3.03
CA ARG A 219 -9.21 -0.98 -4.28
C ARG A 219 -8.90 -2.48 -4.36
N LEU A 220 -8.34 -3.08 -3.29
CA LEU A 220 -7.93 -4.48 -3.27
C LEU A 220 -9.12 -5.43 -3.43
N ILE A 221 -10.28 -5.15 -2.83
CA ILE A 221 -11.50 -5.92 -3.01
C ILE A 221 -11.89 -5.97 -4.50
N GLY A 222 -11.91 -4.81 -5.15
CA GLY A 222 -12.18 -4.72 -6.59
C GLY A 222 -11.09 -5.40 -7.44
N LEU A 223 -9.81 -5.23 -7.09
CA LEU A 223 -8.67 -5.83 -7.79
C LEU A 223 -8.72 -7.36 -7.72
N PHE A 224 -8.99 -7.95 -6.55
CA PHE A 224 -9.06 -9.40 -6.39
C PHE A 224 -10.25 -9.98 -7.16
N SER A 225 -11.40 -9.27 -7.19
CA SER A 225 -12.53 -9.61 -8.05
C SER A 225 -12.13 -9.58 -9.53
N ARG A 226 -11.43 -8.56 -9.98
CA ARG A 226 -10.91 -8.44 -11.35
C ARG A 226 -9.95 -9.58 -11.70
N LEU A 227 -8.99 -9.87 -10.83
CA LEU A 227 -8.01 -10.94 -11.04
C LEU A 227 -8.67 -12.31 -11.15
N ASN A 228 -9.73 -12.55 -10.37
CA ASN A 228 -10.53 -13.76 -10.47
C ASN A 228 -11.28 -13.83 -11.82
N ILE A 229 -12.05 -12.79 -12.16
CA ILE A 229 -12.97 -12.80 -13.31
C ILE A 229 -12.22 -12.75 -14.63
N ARG A 230 -11.25 -11.81 -14.75
CA ARG A 230 -10.53 -11.55 -16.00
C ARG A 230 -9.35 -12.50 -16.22
N ASP A 231 -8.58 -12.75 -15.14
CA ASP A 231 -7.28 -13.40 -15.23
C ASP A 231 -7.30 -14.85 -14.69
N ASN A 232 -8.48 -15.32 -14.21
CA ASN A 232 -8.68 -16.65 -13.61
C ASN A 232 -7.69 -16.98 -12.47
N LYS A 233 -7.33 -15.96 -11.66
CA LYS A 233 -6.41 -16.07 -10.53
C LYS A 233 -7.16 -16.22 -9.22
N LEU A 234 -7.74 -17.41 -8.97
CA LEU A 234 -8.60 -17.70 -7.83
C LEU A 234 -7.92 -17.48 -6.46
N GLY A 235 -6.61 -17.74 -6.36
CA GLY A 235 -5.88 -17.66 -5.09
C GLY A 235 -5.97 -16.31 -4.36
N TYR A 236 -6.23 -15.22 -5.07
CA TYR A 236 -6.41 -13.90 -4.47
C TYR A 236 -7.70 -13.77 -3.66
N LEU A 237 -8.72 -14.57 -3.95
CA LEU A 237 -9.97 -14.56 -3.18
C LEU A 237 -9.77 -15.02 -1.74
N ASN A 238 -8.73 -15.80 -1.44
CA ASN A 238 -8.40 -16.22 -0.08
C ASN A 238 -8.02 -15.05 0.83
N PHE A 239 -7.61 -13.90 0.26
CA PHE A 239 -7.30 -12.69 1.01
C PHE A 239 -8.52 -11.80 1.28
N MET A 240 -9.64 -12.03 0.57
CA MET A 240 -10.83 -11.18 0.67
C MET A 240 -11.38 -11.03 2.09
N PRO A 241 -11.52 -12.10 2.91
CA PRO A 241 -12.06 -11.94 4.26
C PRO A 241 -11.22 -11.00 5.12
N ARG A 242 -9.89 -11.09 5.03
CA ARG A 242 -8.97 -10.20 5.75
C ARG A 242 -9.09 -8.75 5.29
N VAL A 243 -9.07 -8.52 3.98
CA VAL A 243 -9.14 -7.17 3.41
C VAL A 243 -10.47 -6.49 3.73
N VAL A 244 -11.59 -7.24 3.72
CA VAL A 244 -12.89 -6.72 4.16
C VAL A 244 -12.88 -6.33 5.63
N ALA A 245 -12.32 -7.18 6.51
CA ALA A 245 -12.21 -6.87 7.93
C ALA A 245 -11.31 -5.64 8.18
N GLN A 246 -10.17 -5.55 7.49
CA GLN A 246 -9.28 -4.39 7.56
C GLN A 246 -9.98 -3.13 7.05
N LEU A 247 -10.76 -3.20 5.97
CA LEU A 247 -11.55 -2.07 5.46
C LEU A 247 -12.54 -1.56 6.49
N GLN A 248 -13.29 -2.46 7.16
CA GLN A 248 -14.24 -2.07 8.20
C GLN A 248 -13.57 -1.36 9.37
N VAL A 249 -12.40 -1.85 9.81
CA VAL A 249 -11.61 -1.19 10.86
C VAL A 249 -11.15 0.18 10.39
N ALA A 250 -10.55 0.26 9.20
CA ALA A 250 -10.01 1.49 8.64
C ALA A 250 -11.11 2.57 8.46
N MET A 251 -12.30 2.19 7.96
CA MET A 251 -13.42 3.12 7.83
C MET A 251 -13.86 3.70 9.17
N ARG A 252 -13.92 2.87 10.23
CA ARG A 252 -14.24 3.37 11.59
C ARG A 252 -13.18 4.33 12.12
N MET A 253 -11.89 3.96 11.99
CA MET A 253 -10.77 4.74 12.49
C MET A 253 -10.59 6.07 11.73
N ALA A 254 -10.93 6.09 10.44
CA ALA A 254 -10.89 7.30 9.60
C ALA A 254 -12.21 8.12 9.65
N ASN A 255 -13.20 7.70 10.45
CA ASN A 255 -14.52 8.35 10.54
C ASN A 255 -15.26 8.46 9.18
N LEU A 256 -15.22 7.41 8.36
CA LEU A 256 -15.85 7.34 7.03
C LEU A 256 -17.29 6.82 7.09
N SER A 257 -18.11 7.35 8.01
CA SER A 257 -19.49 6.89 8.21
C SER A 257 -20.35 7.02 6.96
N GLU A 258 -20.23 8.13 6.20
CA GLU A 258 -21.01 8.33 4.97
C GLU A 258 -20.73 7.23 3.93
N ILE A 259 -19.47 6.80 3.81
CA ILE A 259 -19.08 5.72 2.89
C ILE A 259 -19.58 4.36 3.42
N SER A 260 -19.45 4.10 4.72
CA SER A 260 -19.94 2.88 5.36
C SER A 260 -21.44 2.73 5.19
N ASP A 261 -22.21 3.78 5.55
CA ASP A 261 -23.67 3.80 5.44
C ASP A 261 -24.15 3.64 3.99
N PHE A 262 -23.43 4.25 3.04
CA PHE A 262 -23.72 4.07 1.62
C PHE A 262 -23.52 2.62 1.19
N LEU A 263 -22.42 1.98 1.58
CA LEU A 263 -22.15 0.58 1.27
C LEU A 263 -23.18 -0.35 1.92
N ASP A 264 -23.50 -0.15 3.19
CA ASP A 264 -24.45 -0.98 3.95
C ASP A 264 -25.88 -0.87 3.38
N THR A 265 -26.26 0.32 2.88
CA THR A 265 -27.56 0.56 2.29
C THR A 265 -27.68 0.01 0.88
N THR A 266 -26.65 0.21 0.05
CA THR A 266 -26.69 -0.14 -1.38
C THR A 266 -26.24 -1.56 -1.68
N LEU A 267 -25.38 -2.13 -0.81
CA LEU A 267 -24.82 -3.48 -0.94
C LEU A 267 -25.02 -4.27 0.37
N PRO A 268 -26.26 -4.52 0.82
CA PRO A 268 -26.50 -5.18 2.10
C PRO A 268 -25.80 -6.54 2.15
N GLY A 269 -25.03 -6.76 3.24
CA GLY A 269 -24.23 -7.99 3.43
C GLY A 269 -22.89 -8.01 2.68
N TRP A 270 -22.42 -6.90 2.11
CA TRP A 270 -21.12 -6.83 1.42
C TRP A 270 -19.94 -7.28 2.28
N CYS A 271 -20.02 -7.09 3.60
CA CYS A 271 -19.00 -7.51 4.55
C CYS A 271 -18.81 -9.03 4.60
N ASP A 272 -19.86 -9.80 4.34
CA ASP A 272 -19.83 -11.27 4.33
C ASP A 272 -19.39 -11.84 2.98
N ALA A 273 -19.41 -11.02 1.93
CA ALA A 273 -19.07 -11.41 0.57
C ALA A 273 -17.65 -11.99 0.44
N GLY A 274 -16.70 -11.45 1.22
CA GLY A 274 -15.33 -11.96 1.27
C GLY A 274 -15.28 -13.44 1.65
N SER A 275 -16.04 -13.83 2.67
CA SER A 275 -16.15 -15.22 3.11
C SER A 275 -16.95 -16.10 2.14
N ALA A 276 -17.96 -15.55 1.48
CA ALA A 276 -18.76 -16.27 0.49
C ALA A 276 -17.96 -16.55 -0.79
N MET A 277 -17.22 -15.56 -1.29
CA MET A 277 -16.40 -15.70 -2.50
C MET A 277 -15.21 -16.64 -2.29
N ALA A 278 -14.59 -16.64 -1.11
CA ALA A 278 -13.47 -17.54 -0.78
C ALA A 278 -13.90 -19.03 -0.65
N LYS A 279 -15.16 -19.31 -0.34
CA LYS A 279 -15.67 -20.70 -0.21
C LYS A 279 -15.97 -21.37 -1.55
N HIS A 280 -15.98 -20.65 -2.63
CA HIS A 280 -16.26 -21.18 -3.99
C HIS A 280 -14.98 -21.39 -4.81
N THR A 281 -13.80 -21.31 -4.18
CA THR A 281 -12.47 -21.65 -4.69
C THR A 281 -11.99 -22.97 -4.15
#